data_9f39f62243d6578daae145bc15b5ce1e
#
_entry.id   9f39f62243d6578daae145bc15b5ce1e
#
_cell.length_a   1.000
_cell.length_b   1.000
_cell.length_c   1.000
_cell.angle_alpha   90.00
_cell.angle_beta   90.00
_cell.angle_gamma   90.00
#
_symmetry.space_group_name_H-M   'P 1'
#
loop_
_entity.id
_entity.type
_entity.pdbx_description
1 polymer ?
#
loop_
_entity_poly.entity_id
_entity_poly.type
_entity_poly.pdbx_seq_one_letter_code
_entity_poly.pdbx_strand_id
1 'polypeptide(L)'
;MAILLSDLFHTSKDIYKLQLIAGKEGLSQSVLWVYLAEDMNEDFLRGGELVITTGMFIHQDPDWILHLVHAVKKCHCCGLILNIGKHLFPEHLTREILDFCNEAQLPLFLMPWEIHIADLTQDYCNRIFKESQRNDMLTEAIQSLFYSSEHFARHLPLLESHGYHPKD
;
A
#
# COMPACT_ATOMS: atom_id res chain seq x y z
N MET A 1 5.78 3.81 13.29
CA MET A 1 5.73 4.39 11.92
C MET A 1 4.90 3.48 11.02
N ALA A 2 4.16 4.04 10.10
CA ALA A 2 3.42 3.24 9.12
C ALA A 2 4.38 2.69 8.06
N ILE A 3 4.03 1.55 7.45
CA ILE A 3 4.83 0.96 6.38
C ILE A 3 4.69 1.81 5.11
N LEU A 4 5.78 2.07 4.41
CA LEU A 4 5.78 2.85 3.18
C LEU A 4 5.56 1.96 1.96
N LEU A 5 4.88 2.50 0.95
CA LEU A 5 4.67 1.81 -0.33
C LEU A 5 6.01 1.46 -1.01
N SER A 6 7.02 2.33 -0.89
CA SER A 6 8.38 2.07 -1.38
C SER A 6 8.99 0.83 -0.75
N ASP A 7 8.81 0.60 0.55
CA ASP A 7 9.37 -0.56 1.25
C ASP A 7 8.68 -1.85 0.80
N LEU A 8 7.35 -1.85 0.70
CA LEU A 8 6.60 -2.97 0.17
C LEU A 8 7.03 -3.31 -1.27
N PHE A 9 7.13 -2.30 -2.11
CA PHE A 9 7.52 -2.48 -3.52
C PHE A 9 8.95 -3.03 -3.65
N HIS A 10 9.94 -2.39 -3.05
CA HIS A 10 11.35 -2.78 -3.21
C HIS A 10 11.66 -4.17 -2.64
N THR A 11 10.97 -4.58 -1.58
CA THR A 11 11.18 -5.89 -0.95
C THR A 11 10.41 -7.04 -1.61
N SER A 12 9.42 -6.75 -2.45
CA SER A 12 8.52 -7.77 -3.02
C SER A 12 8.35 -7.71 -4.54
N LYS A 13 8.92 -6.72 -5.21
CA LYS A 13 8.76 -6.55 -6.67
C LYS A 13 9.15 -7.79 -7.48
N ASP A 14 10.20 -8.50 -7.07
CA ASP A 14 10.66 -9.70 -7.77
C ASP A 14 9.79 -10.92 -7.45
N ILE A 15 9.24 -10.99 -6.23
CA ILE A 15 8.35 -12.07 -5.79
C ILE A 15 7.03 -12.02 -6.56
N TYR A 16 6.43 -10.83 -6.65
CA TYR A 16 5.13 -10.62 -7.29
C TYR A 16 5.24 -10.05 -8.70
N LYS A 17 6.44 -9.98 -9.24
CA LYS A 17 6.72 -9.44 -10.59
C LYS A 17 6.06 -8.07 -10.81
N LEU A 18 6.09 -7.23 -9.80
CA LEU A 18 5.53 -5.89 -9.85
C LEU A 18 6.39 -4.97 -10.72
N GLN A 19 5.75 -4.28 -11.63
CA GLN A 19 6.38 -3.28 -12.48
C GLN A 19 5.73 -1.91 -12.22
N LEU A 20 6.52 -0.96 -11.72
CA LEU A 20 6.07 0.43 -11.60
C LEU A 20 6.13 1.12 -12.96
N ILE A 21 4.99 1.59 -13.46
CA ILE A 21 4.89 2.20 -14.79
C ILE A 21 4.61 3.70 -14.78
N ALA A 22 4.12 4.24 -13.68
CA ALA A 22 3.86 5.67 -13.51
C ALA A 22 3.79 6.04 -12.01
N GLY A 23 3.86 7.33 -11.71
CA GLY A 23 3.62 7.87 -10.37
C GLY A 23 4.74 7.60 -9.36
N LYS A 24 5.98 7.44 -9.79
CA LYS A 24 7.14 7.15 -8.94
C LYS A 24 7.27 8.07 -7.72
N GLU A 25 6.94 9.34 -7.88
CA GLU A 25 7.06 10.33 -6.80
C GLU A 25 6.09 10.07 -5.63
N GLY A 26 5.05 9.26 -5.84
CA GLY A 26 4.10 8.87 -4.80
C GLY A 26 4.52 7.68 -3.94
N LEU A 27 5.67 7.06 -4.19
CA LEU A 27 6.13 5.87 -3.45
C LEU A 27 6.41 6.11 -1.96
N SER A 28 6.59 7.35 -1.54
CA SER A 28 6.85 7.70 -0.13
C SER A 28 5.58 7.72 0.74
N GLN A 29 4.42 7.43 0.17
CA GLN A 29 3.17 7.37 0.91
C GLN A 29 3.09 6.12 1.78
N SER A 30 2.39 6.25 2.93
CA SER A 30 2.10 5.12 3.80
C SER A 30 0.99 4.26 3.24
N VAL A 31 1.09 2.95 3.46
CA VAL A 31 0.04 1.98 3.12
C VAL A 31 -0.68 1.58 4.39
N LEU A 32 -1.98 1.86 4.46
CA LEU A 32 -2.81 1.51 5.61
C LEU A 32 -3.51 0.16 5.44
N TRP A 33 -3.89 -0.17 4.21
CA TRP A 33 -4.56 -1.42 3.87
C TRP A 33 -4.44 -1.76 2.38
N VAL A 34 -4.80 -3.00 2.03
CA VAL A 34 -4.92 -3.45 0.64
C VAL A 34 -6.38 -3.69 0.33
N TYR A 35 -6.87 -3.18 -0.79
CA TYR A 35 -8.28 -3.25 -1.19
C TYR A 35 -8.43 -3.75 -2.62
N LEU A 36 -9.21 -4.82 -2.82
CA LEU A 36 -9.57 -5.31 -4.15
C LEU A 36 -10.82 -4.57 -4.64
N ALA A 37 -10.66 -3.76 -5.69
CA ALA A 37 -11.73 -2.98 -6.29
C ALA A 37 -12.01 -3.50 -7.71
N GLU A 38 -13.15 -4.14 -7.91
CA GLU A 38 -13.64 -4.51 -9.25
C GLU A 38 -14.73 -3.56 -9.75
N ASP A 39 -15.38 -2.87 -8.86
CA ASP A 39 -16.29 -1.77 -9.15
C ASP A 39 -15.71 -0.42 -8.69
N MET A 40 -16.30 0.68 -9.14
CA MET A 40 -15.89 2.03 -8.79
C MET A 40 -16.68 2.61 -7.61
N ASN A 41 -16.95 1.79 -6.61
CA ASN A 41 -17.66 2.26 -5.43
C ASN A 41 -16.70 2.99 -4.48
N GLU A 42 -16.65 4.32 -4.61
CA GLU A 42 -15.80 5.19 -3.80
C GLU A 42 -16.18 5.16 -2.30
N ASP A 43 -17.39 4.74 -1.96
CA ASP A 43 -17.90 4.75 -0.57
C ASP A 43 -17.13 3.83 0.37
N PHE A 44 -16.44 2.82 -0.18
CA PHE A 44 -15.63 1.89 0.60
C PHE A 44 -14.17 2.32 0.79
N LEU A 45 -13.72 3.35 0.08
CA LEU A 45 -12.36 3.85 0.18
C LEU A 45 -12.28 4.95 1.24
N ARG A 46 -11.32 4.83 2.15
CA ARG A 46 -11.14 5.75 3.28
C ARG A 46 -9.89 6.61 3.18
N GLY A 47 -8.96 6.22 2.31
CA GLY A 47 -7.64 6.83 2.16
C GLY A 47 -6.52 5.94 2.71
N GLY A 48 -5.39 5.95 2.01
CA GLY A 48 -4.22 5.15 2.38
C GLY A 48 -4.29 3.69 1.92
N GLU A 49 -5.33 3.28 1.19
CA GLU A 49 -5.39 1.94 0.61
C GLU A 49 -4.48 1.80 -0.60
N LEU A 50 -3.84 0.65 -0.73
CA LEU A 50 -3.28 0.16 -1.99
C LEU A 50 -4.37 -0.62 -2.71
N VAL A 51 -4.87 -0.08 -3.81
CA VAL A 51 -5.98 -0.67 -4.57
C VAL A 51 -5.44 -1.67 -5.58
N ILE A 52 -6.09 -2.82 -5.71
CA ILE A 52 -5.81 -3.84 -6.72
C ILE A 52 -7.07 -4.07 -7.54
N THR A 53 -6.92 -4.25 -8.85
CA THR A 53 -8.03 -4.63 -9.74
C THR A 53 -7.60 -5.62 -10.81
N THR A 54 -8.53 -6.48 -11.22
CA THR A 54 -8.37 -7.36 -12.40
C THR A 54 -8.90 -6.73 -13.68
N GLY A 55 -9.68 -5.65 -13.56
CA GLY A 55 -10.31 -4.98 -14.69
C GLY A 55 -11.44 -5.75 -15.35
N MET A 56 -12.16 -6.55 -14.57
CA MET A 56 -13.26 -7.40 -15.06
C MET A 56 -14.31 -6.62 -15.88
N PHE A 57 -14.51 -5.35 -15.56
CA PHE A 57 -15.53 -4.51 -16.19
C PHE A 57 -15.01 -3.61 -17.33
N ILE A 58 -13.76 -3.77 -17.75
CA ILE A 58 -13.16 -2.93 -18.80
C ILE A 58 -13.97 -2.94 -20.13
N HIS A 59 -14.64 -4.04 -20.43
CA HIS A 59 -15.45 -4.16 -21.64
C HIS A 59 -16.76 -3.36 -21.60
N GLN A 60 -17.21 -2.94 -20.42
CA GLN A 60 -18.42 -2.14 -20.24
C GLN A 60 -18.16 -0.64 -20.37
N ASP A 61 -16.94 -0.22 -20.08
CA ASP A 61 -16.52 1.18 -20.15
C ASP A 61 -15.08 1.25 -20.67
N PRO A 62 -14.85 1.73 -21.90
CA PRO A 62 -13.50 1.87 -22.46
C PRO A 62 -12.58 2.78 -21.64
N ASP A 63 -13.15 3.74 -20.92
CA ASP A 63 -12.41 4.69 -20.07
C ASP A 63 -12.33 4.25 -18.60
N TRP A 64 -12.67 3.00 -18.32
CA TRP A 64 -12.79 2.48 -16.96
C TRP A 64 -11.52 2.68 -16.12
N ILE A 65 -10.32 2.44 -16.71
CA ILE A 65 -9.05 2.64 -15.99
C ILE A 65 -8.84 4.12 -15.69
N LEU A 66 -9.15 5.01 -16.64
CA LEU A 66 -9.04 6.46 -16.44
C LEU A 66 -9.95 6.92 -15.29
N HIS A 67 -11.20 6.47 -15.29
CA HIS A 67 -12.14 6.75 -14.21
C HIS A 67 -11.64 6.21 -12.86
N LEU A 68 -11.07 5.00 -12.86
CA LEU A 68 -10.54 4.36 -11.66
C LEU A 68 -9.35 5.14 -11.07
N VAL A 69 -8.38 5.56 -11.88
CA VAL A 69 -7.23 6.32 -11.36
C VAL A 69 -7.66 7.67 -10.79
N HIS A 70 -8.65 8.32 -11.38
CA HIS A 70 -9.24 9.53 -10.82
C HIS A 70 -9.92 9.28 -9.48
N ALA A 71 -10.72 8.22 -9.36
CA ALA A 71 -11.41 7.84 -8.12
C ALA A 71 -10.42 7.47 -7.01
N VAL A 72 -9.42 6.67 -7.33
CA VAL A 72 -8.35 6.25 -6.39
C VAL A 72 -7.59 7.48 -5.86
N LYS A 73 -7.27 8.44 -6.73
CA LYS A 73 -6.60 9.67 -6.30
C LYS A 73 -7.51 10.56 -5.46
N LYS A 74 -8.76 10.74 -5.86
CA LYS A 74 -9.78 11.52 -5.14
C LYS A 74 -10.00 11.00 -3.72
N CYS A 75 -10.00 9.67 -3.55
CA CYS A 75 -10.15 9.01 -2.26
C CYS A 75 -8.86 8.94 -1.43
N HIS A 76 -7.77 9.57 -1.87
CA HIS A 76 -6.49 9.60 -1.17
C HIS A 76 -5.85 8.21 -0.97
N CYS A 77 -6.10 7.27 -1.87
CA CYS A 77 -5.42 5.98 -1.87
C CYS A 77 -3.94 6.15 -2.24
N CYS A 78 -3.09 5.23 -1.77
CA CYS A 78 -1.64 5.36 -1.93
C CYS A 78 -1.10 4.82 -3.26
N GLY A 79 -1.88 4.05 -4.01
CA GLY A 79 -1.46 3.49 -5.29
C GLY A 79 -2.47 2.51 -5.87
N LEU A 80 -2.19 2.06 -7.10
CA LEU A 80 -3.04 1.14 -7.84
C LEU A 80 -2.19 0.04 -8.49
N ILE A 81 -2.59 -1.21 -8.30
CA ILE A 81 -2.04 -2.39 -8.99
C ILE A 81 -3.06 -2.90 -10.00
N LEU A 82 -2.65 -3.00 -11.26
CA LEU A 82 -3.42 -3.62 -12.33
C LEU A 82 -2.93 -5.05 -12.56
N ASN A 83 -3.79 -6.03 -12.33
CA ASN A 83 -3.50 -7.43 -12.58
C ASN A 83 -3.81 -7.75 -14.05
N ILE A 84 -2.76 -7.80 -14.88
CA ILE A 84 -2.85 -7.86 -16.35
C ILE A 84 -2.68 -9.27 -16.88
N GLY A 85 -3.30 -9.56 -18.01
CA GLY A 85 -3.14 -10.79 -18.76
C GLY A 85 -4.42 -11.60 -18.98
N LYS A 86 -5.55 -11.18 -18.39
CA LYS A 86 -6.86 -11.81 -18.60
C LYS A 86 -7.92 -10.81 -19.09
N HIS A 87 -8.17 -9.78 -18.34
CA HIS A 87 -9.13 -8.73 -18.69
C HIS A 87 -8.43 -7.44 -19.13
N LEU A 88 -7.35 -7.11 -18.44
CA LEU A 88 -6.50 -5.96 -18.74
C LEU A 88 -5.26 -6.39 -19.50
N PHE A 89 -4.87 -5.58 -20.48
CA PHE A 89 -3.68 -5.77 -21.28
C PHE A 89 -2.95 -4.42 -21.44
N PRO A 90 -1.65 -4.41 -21.83
CA PRO A 90 -0.88 -3.18 -21.98
C PRO A 90 -1.51 -2.13 -22.91
N GLU A 91 -2.24 -2.56 -23.94
CA GLU A 91 -2.95 -1.67 -24.87
C GLU A 91 -4.07 -0.84 -24.24
N HIS A 92 -4.60 -1.24 -23.09
CA HIS A 92 -5.57 -0.46 -22.30
C HIS A 92 -4.95 0.72 -21.58
N LEU A 93 -3.61 0.75 -21.46
CA LEU A 93 -2.87 1.80 -20.78
C LEU A 93 -2.55 2.93 -21.75
N THR A 94 -3.42 3.92 -21.80
CA THR A 94 -3.23 5.10 -22.64
C THR A 94 -2.20 6.04 -22.03
N ARG A 95 -1.62 6.90 -22.89
CA ARG A 95 -0.70 7.94 -22.43
C ARG A 95 -1.38 8.88 -21.42
N GLU A 96 -2.65 9.18 -21.62
CA GLU A 96 -3.44 10.01 -20.71
C GLU A 96 -3.48 9.44 -19.28
N ILE A 97 -3.65 8.13 -19.14
CA ILE A 97 -3.63 7.45 -17.83
C ILE A 97 -2.25 7.59 -17.17
N LEU A 98 -1.18 7.34 -17.91
CA LEU A 98 0.19 7.43 -17.41
C LEU A 98 0.56 8.86 -17.00
N ASP A 99 0.21 9.83 -17.85
CA ASP A 99 0.46 11.25 -17.59
C ASP A 99 -0.31 11.71 -16.35
N PHE A 100 -1.58 11.34 -16.21
CA PHE A 100 -2.37 11.61 -15.01
C PHE A 100 -1.70 11.04 -13.75
N CYS A 101 -1.31 9.77 -13.77
CA CYS A 101 -0.66 9.14 -12.62
C CYS A 101 0.67 9.81 -12.24
N ASN A 102 1.46 10.24 -13.23
CA ASN A 102 2.70 10.96 -12.99
C ASN A 102 2.45 12.34 -12.39
N GLU A 103 1.52 13.12 -12.94
CA GLU A 103 1.18 14.45 -12.45
C GLU A 103 0.53 14.40 -11.06
N ALA A 104 -0.34 13.45 -10.82
CA ALA A 104 -1.01 13.24 -9.54
C ALA A 104 -0.12 12.54 -8.49
N GLN A 105 1.07 12.09 -8.86
CA GLN A 105 1.96 11.31 -8.00
C GLN A 105 1.26 10.07 -7.44
N LEU A 106 0.51 9.38 -8.30
CA LEU A 106 -0.21 8.15 -7.99
C LEU A 106 0.56 6.95 -8.55
N PRO A 107 1.24 6.15 -7.72
CA PRO A 107 1.95 4.97 -8.16
C PRO A 107 1.02 3.97 -8.84
N LEU A 108 1.36 3.62 -10.08
CA LEU A 108 0.64 2.66 -10.91
C LEU A 108 1.56 1.48 -11.22
N PHE A 109 1.12 0.29 -10.81
CA PHE A 109 1.86 -0.95 -10.99
C PHE A 109 1.13 -1.92 -11.91
N LEU A 110 1.92 -2.73 -12.63
CA LEU A 110 1.43 -3.92 -13.31
C LEU A 110 1.87 -5.17 -12.53
N MET A 111 0.98 -6.15 -12.45
CA MET A 111 1.23 -7.47 -11.91
C MET A 111 0.69 -8.53 -12.87
N PRO A 112 1.49 -9.53 -13.29
CA PRO A 112 1.03 -10.54 -14.21
C PRO A 112 -0.11 -11.37 -13.61
N TRP A 113 -1.02 -11.87 -14.48
CA TRP A 113 -2.14 -12.72 -14.08
C TRP A 113 -1.73 -14.00 -13.35
N GLU A 114 -0.55 -14.54 -13.67
CA GLU A 114 0.00 -15.74 -13.01
C GLU A 114 0.29 -15.55 -11.51
N ILE A 115 0.43 -14.31 -11.06
CA ILE A 115 0.56 -13.98 -9.64
C ILE A 115 -0.83 -13.87 -9.03
N HIS A 116 -1.11 -14.69 -8.04
CA HIS A 116 -2.39 -14.67 -7.33
C HIS A 116 -2.51 -13.43 -6.45
N ILE A 117 -3.56 -12.65 -6.66
CA ILE A 117 -3.86 -11.45 -5.85
C ILE A 117 -3.92 -11.82 -4.36
N ALA A 118 -4.48 -12.99 -4.04
CA ALA A 118 -4.60 -13.45 -2.65
C ALA A 118 -3.24 -13.55 -1.94
N ASP A 119 -2.21 -14.01 -2.63
CA ASP A 119 -0.86 -14.17 -2.05
C ASP A 119 -0.24 -12.82 -1.70
N LEU A 120 -0.31 -11.86 -2.63
CA LEU A 120 0.16 -10.49 -2.39
C LEU A 120 -0.66 -9.81 -1.28
N THR A 121 -1.98 -9.92 -1.33
CA THR A 121 -2.88 -9.32 -0.35
C THR A 121 -2.61 -9.85 1.05
N GLN A 122 -2.46 -11.16 1.20
CA GLN A 122 -2.15 -11.78 2.49
C GLN A 122 -0.80 -11.32 3.02
N ASP A 123 0.24 -11.32 2.19
CA ASP A 123 1.58 -10.88 2.57
C ASP A 123 1.59 -9.41 3.01
N TYR A 124 1.01 -8.53 2.21
CA TYR A 124 1.00 -7.10 2.50
C TYR A 124 0.17 -6.78 3.75
N CYS A 125 -1.01 -7.37 3.88
CA CYS A 125 -1.85 -7.20 5.08
C CYS A 125 -1.15 -7.71 6.33
N ASN A 126 -0.43 -8.83 6.27
CA ASN A 126 0.38 -9.32 7.39
C ASN A 126 1.50 -8.35 7.77
N ARG A 127 2.20 -7.79 6.81
CA ARG A 127 3.26 -6.80 7.06
C ARG A 127 2.71 -5.52 7.69
N ILE A 128 1.58 -5.03 7.16
CA ILE A 128 0.89 -3.84 7.69
C ILE A 128 0.43 -4.09 9.13
N PHE A 129 -0.17 -5.26 9.39
CA PHE A 129 -0.64 -5.63 10.72
C PHE A 129 0.50 -5.76 11.74
N LYS A 130 1.60 -6.41 11.38
CA LYS A 130 2.79 -6.54 12.23
C LYS A 130 3.40 -5.18 12.58
N GLU A 131 3.47 -4.27 11.60
CA GLU A 131 3.98 -2.92 11.83
C GLU A 131 3.06 -2.12 12.76
N SER A 132 1.74 -2.25 12.61
CA SER A 132 0.76 -1.64 13.50
C SER A 132 0.89 -2.15 14.94
N GLN A 133 0.99 -3.47 15.16
CA GLN A 133 1.21 -4.05 16.48
C GLN A 133 2.51 -3.56 17.12
N ARG A 134 3.59 -3.51 16.33
CA ARG A 134 4.89 -3.01 16.79
C ARG A 134 4.81 -1.57 17.27
N ASN A 135 4.09 -0.72 16.54
CA ASN A 135 3.87 0.68 16.91
C ASN A 135 3.04 0.79 18.20
N ASP A 136 2.00 -0.02 18.37
CA ASP A 136 1.16 -0.03 19.56
C ASP A 136 1.95 -0.44 20.81
N MET A 137 2.76 -1.50 20.72
CA MET A 137 3.64 -1.95 21.80
C MET A 137 4.69 -0.88 22.18
N LEU A 138 5.28 -0.21 21.19
CA LEU A 138 6.24 0.85 21.41
C LEU A 138 5.59 2.07 22.07
N THR A 139 4.39 2.44 21.61
CA THR A 139 3.61 3.54 22.21
C THR A 139 3.27 3.24 23.67
N GLU A 140 2.81 2.03 23.97
CA GLU A 140 2.52 1.58 25.33
C GLU A 140 3.76 1.64 26.22
N ALA A 141 4.90 1.15 25.72
CA ALA A 141 6.16 1.20 26.43
C ALA A 141 6.60 2.64 26.72
N ILE A 142 6.50 3.54 25.75
CA ILE A 142 6.82 4.97 25.94
C ILE A 142 5.87 5.62 26.93
N GLN A 143 4.56 5.38 26.84
CA GLN A 143 3.58 5.91 27.78
C GLN A 143 3.87 5.46 29.21
N SER A 144 4.27 4.21 29.41
CA SER A 144 4.60 3.67 30.74
C SER A 144 5.78 4.39 31.40
N LEU A 145 6.71 4.97 30.63
CA LEU A 145 7.83 5.75 31.12
C LEU A 145 7.39 7.04 31.85
N PHE A 146 6.24 7.59 31.47
CA PHE A 146 5.72 8.83 32.07
C PHE A 146 4.92 8.57 33.35
N TYR A 147 4.51 7.31 33.61
CA TYR A 147 3.63 6.98 34.73
C TYR A 147 4.31 6.33 35.93
N SER A 148 5.42 5.60 35.76
CA SER A 148 6.22 5.13 36.90
C SER A 148 7.60 4.57 36.50
N SER A 149 8.59 4.76 37.37
CA SER A 149 9.94 4.21 37.19
C SER A 149 9.99 2.67 37.27
N GLU A 150 9.03 2.03 37.94
CA GLU A 150 8.93 0.57 38.02
C GLU A 150 8.51 -0.06 36.68
N HIS A 151 7.69 0.62 35.91
CA HIS A 151 7.28 0.19 34.57
C HIS A 151 8.40 0.33 33.54
N PHE A 152 9.35 1.25 33.74
CA PHE A 152 10.49 1.44 32.84
C PHE A 152 11.33 0.17 32.70
N ALA A 153 11.72 -0.43 33.82
CA ALA A 153 12.53 -1.64 33.80
C ALA A 153 11.86 -2.82 33.08
N ARG A 154 10.53 -2.86 33.10
CA ARG A 154 9.74 -3.91 32.44
C ARG A 154 9.73 -3.77 30.92
N HIS A 155 9.71 -2.54 30.41
CA HIS A 155 9.61 -2.25 29.00
C HIS A 155 10.95 -1.94 28.33
N LEU A 156 12.03 -1.83 29.10
CA LEU A 156 13.37 -1.52 28.60
C LEU A 156 13.84 -2.48 27.50
N PRO A 157 13.69 -3.82 27.62
CA PRO A 157 14.10 -4.74 26.56
C PRO A 157 13.36 -4.50 25.24
N LEU A 158 12.11 -4.09 25.30
CA LEU A 158 11.33 -3.76 24.11
C LEU A 158 11.84 -2.48 23.46
N LEU A 159 12.13 -1.45 24.24
CA LEU A 159 12.68 -0.18 23.73
C LEU A 159 14.06 -0.39 23.11
N GLU A 160 14.91 -1.20 23.74
CA GLU A 160 16.24 -1.56 23.21
C GLU A 160 16.14 -2.30 21.89
N SER A 161 15.19 -3.22 21.76
CA SER A 161 14.96 -3.94 20.49
C SER A 161 14.54 -3.03 19.35
N HIS A 162 14.05 -1.81 19.67
CA HIS A 162 13.67 -0.79 18.69
C HIS A 162 14.71 0.35 18.56
N GLY A 163 15.93 0.12 19.05
CA GLY A 163 17.07 1.04 18.89
C GLY A 163 17.17 2.14 19.94
N TYR A 164 16.39 2.06 21.02
CA TYR A 164 16.53 2.98 22.15
C TYR A 164 17.58 2.44 23.13
N HIS A 165 18.65 3.19 23.33
CA HIS A 165 19.69 2.89 24.33
C HIS A 165 19.74 4.04 25.31
N PRO A 166 19.29 3.83 26.57
CA PRO A 166 19.42 4.86 27.59
C PRO A 166 20.92 5.14 27.83
N LYS A 167 21.27 6.41 27.81
CA LYS A 167 22.63 6.83 28.26
C LYS A 167 22.66 6.72 29.77
N ASP A 168 23.69 6.07 30.28
CA ASP A 168 24.00 5.99 31.72
C ASP A 168 24.12 7.38 32.36
#